data_83192aa9a2ee8558a09e90a49bd0b6e0
#
_entry.id   83192aa9a2ee8558a09e90a49bd0b6e0
#
_cell.length_a   1.000
_cell.length_b   1.000
_cell.length_c   1.000
_cell.angle_alpha   90.00
_cell.angle_beta   90.00
_cell.angle_gamma   90.00
#
_symmetry.space_group_name_H-M   'P 1'
#
loop_
_entity.id
_entity.type
_entity.pdbx_description
1 polymer ?
#
loop_
_entity_poly.entity_id
_entity_poly.type
_entity_poly.pdbx_seq_one_letter_code
_entity_poly.pdbx_strand_id
1 'polypeptide(L)'
;MRINKNLEVAAAFNPTKKSHQMSIWDMCQKIEEQTISLPLYQRDLSWTLQKCTSLLNYQLLGKAPVSPISFNVILDTNDFVPQVSFLNRELFPNVERGQYSVVDGQQRLTTNFKAYINHEDFRNIVLDLGKGVFTQVQGEIRNNQIPVGILLNKVDNELFNYISKDRRLKEPYVTNLLLQVKSKIKNYNYTINSAEDLSEDEQIEWFEVLNNAGSRVSIIQMRFSKLKVHGIDIYKQYTNPFRNKLAEAGYEDFFIPQKTCVSYPIAALNPAYEKITQRPHANNYAPIPSDTKENQLCNLKASELQECFNITLNALDYVLDFIENNDLKQPVRIDYINYLIGFFVFNGLKVDNMIKEYLINWYNSVDFINKSNSRRRTVFRNLIEKK
;
A
#
# COMPACT_ATOMS: atom_id res chain seq x y z
N MET A 1 -36.09 33.49 7.25
CA MET A 1 -35.32 32.26 7.31
C MET A 1 -33.95 32.53 6.66
N ARG A 2 -32.86 32.22 7.31
CA ARG A 2 -31.50 32.43 6.75
C ARG A 2 -31.10 31.15 6.04
N ILE A 3 -30.93 31.20 4.71
CA ILE A 3 -30.45 30.07 3.91
C ILE A 3 -28.94 30.19 3.78
N ASN A 4 -28.25 29.06 3.92
CA ASN A 4 -26.80 29.00 3.73
C ASN A 4 -26.47 29.04 2.22
N LYS A 5 -25.63 29.99 1.83
CA LYS A 5 -25.22 30.15 0.43
C LYS A 5 -24.57 28.88 -0.16
N ASN A 6 -23.87 28.10 0.65
CA ASN A 6 -23.27 26.83 0.19
C ASN A 6 -24.32 25.80 -0.23
N LEU A 7 -25.54 25.85 0.35
CA LEU A 7 -26.64 24.96 -0.04
C LEU A 7 -27.15 25.30 -1.44
N GLU A 8 -27.22 26.58 -1.79
CA GLU A 8 -27.63 27.03 -3.13
C GLU A 8 -26.63 26.57 -4.20
N VAL A 9 -25.32 26.72 -3.91
CA VAL A 9 -24.24 26.24 -4.80
C VAL A 9 -24.31 24.73 -4.94
N ALA A 10 -24.41 23.98 -3.82
CA ALA A 10 -24.50 22.54 -3.84
C ALA A 10 -25.73 22.03 -4.59
N ALA A 11 -26.89 22.70 -4.45
CA ALA A 11 -28.11 22.32 -5.16
C ALA A 11 -28.05 22.55 -6.68
N ALA A 12 -27.22 23.49 -7.13
CA ALA A 12 -27.02 23.77 -8.55
C ALA A 12 -25.98 22.83 -9.20
N PHE A 13 -25.18 22.14 -8.42
CA PHE A 13 -24.11 21.27 -8.92
C PHE A 13 -24.64 19.88 -9.30
N ASN A 14 -24.24 19.39 -10.49
CA ASN A 14 -24.56 18.03 -10.93
C ASN A 14 -23.28 17.19 -11.07
N PRO A 15 -22.92 16.40 -10.06
CA PRO A 15 -21.70 15.59 -10.06
C PRO A 15 -21.78 14.37 -10.99
N THR A 16 -22.97 13.95 -11.41
CA THR A 16 -23.18 12.72 -12.19
C THR A 16 -23.05 12.89 -13.70
N LYS A 17 -22.46 14.01 -14.14
CA LYS A 17 -22.46 14.41 -15.55
C LYS A 17 -21.77 13.46 -16.51
N LYS A 18 -20.75 12.74 -16.08
CA LYS A 18 -19.84 12.04 -17.00
C LYS A 18 -19.64 10.60 -16.59
N SER A 19 -20.26 9.72 -17.33
CA SER A 19 -20.00 8.29 -17.28
C SER A 19 -19.84 7.77 -18.69
N HIS A 20 -18.81 6.96 -18.93
CA HIS A 20 -18.55 6.34 -20.22
C HIS A 20 -17.91 4.95 -20.02
N GLN A 21 -17.69 4.23 -21.11
CA GLN A 21 -17.01 2.96 -21.07
C GLN A 21 -15.61 3.08 -21.67
N MET A 22 -14.65 2.33 -21.10
CA MET A 22 -13.30 2.24 -21.62
C MET A 22 -12.81 0.79 -21.49
N SER A 23 -12.18 0.28 -22.56
CA SER A 23 -11.66 -1.09 -22.55
C SER A 23 -10.42 -1.21 -21.67
N ILE A 24 -10.16 -2.44 -21.19
CA ILE A 24 -8.91 -2.73 -20.46
C ILE A 24 -7.69 -2.33 -21.29
N TRP A 25 -7.73 -2.60 -22.59
CA TRP A 25 -6.64 -2.29 -23.50
C TRP A 25 -6.36 -0.79 -23.57
N ASP A 26 -7.39 0.01 -23.81
CA ASP A 26 -7.25 1.47 -23.87
C ASP A 26 -6.72 2.06 -22.57
N MET A 27 -7.20 1.53 -21.43
CA MET A 27 -6.69 1.95 -20.12
C MET A 27 -5.22 1.59 -19.94
N CYS A 28 -4.81 0.38 -20.32
CA CYS A 28 -3.40 -0.03 -20.21
C CYS A 28 -2.49 0.82 -21.12
N GLN A 29 -2.92 1.13 -22.34
CA GLN A 29 -2.17 2.04 -23.22
C GLN A 29 -2.03 3.43 -22.59
N LYS A 30 -3.13 3.99 -22.08
CA LYS A 30 -3.11 5.29 -21.39
C LYS A 30 -2.24 5.32 -20.14
N ILE A 31 -2.15 4.19 -19.40
CA ILE A 31 -1.21 4.06 -18.26
C ILE A 31 0.23 4.07 -18.77
N GLU A 32 0.53 3.35 -19.84
CA GLU A 32 1.86 3.32 -20.45
C GLU A 32 2.27 4.69 -21.00
N GLU A 33 1.35 5.41 -21.62
CA GLU A 33 1.51 6.78 -22.13
C GLU A 33 1.49 7.84 -21.02
N GLN A 34 1.33 7.42 -19.77
CA GLN A 34 1.25 8.29 -18.57
C GLN A 34 0.06 9.26 -18.57
N THR A 35 -0.94 9.04 -19.43
CA THR A 35 -2.19 9.84 -19.47
C THR A 35 -3.23 9.36 -18.45
N ILE A 36 -3.04 8.17 -17.85
CA ILE A 36 -3.69 7.73 -16.61
C ILE A 36 -2.61 7.56 -15.55
N SER A 37 -2.77 8.21 -14.40
CA SER A 37 -1.81 8.23 -13.30
C SER A 37 -2.50 8.03 -11.95
N LEU A 38 -1.71 7.88 -10.91
CA LEU A 38 -2.19 7.76 -9.54
C LEU A 38 -1.94 9.07 -8.78
N PRO A 39 -2.92 9.60 -8.05
CA PRO A 39 -2.65 10.69 -7.15
C PRO A 39 -1.72 10.22 -6.02
N LEU A 40 -0.87 11.12 -5.54
CA LEU A 40 0.18 10.81 -4.57
C LEU A 40 -0.37 10.22 -3.27
N TYR A 41 -1.58 10.59 -2.86
CA TYR A 41 -2.23 10.06 -1.65
C TYR A 41 -2.67 8.60 -1.76
N GLN A 42 -2.77 8.01 -2.97
CA GLN A 42 -3.09 6.60 -3.13
C GLN A 42 -1.98 5.73 -2.51
N ARG A 43 -2.39 4.68 -1.80
CA ARG A 43 -1.48 3.73 -1.15
C ARG A 43 -0.73 2.85 -2.17
N ASP A 44 0.33 2.20 -1.71
CA ASP A 44 0.98 1.15 -2.46
C ASP A 44 0.05 -0.04 -2.72
N LEU A 45 0.41 -0.83 -3.73
CA LEU A 45 -0.35 -2.01 -4.12
C LEU A 45 -0.46 -3.01 -2.95
N SER A 46 -1.67 -3.45 -2.68
CA SER A 46 -1.96 -4.34 -1.56
C SER A 46 -2.62 -5.67 -1.96
N TRP A 47 -2.94 -5.85 -3.25
CA TRP A 47 -3.55 -7.08 -3.70
C TRP A 47 -2.53 -8.21 -3.78
N THR A 48 -2.90 -9.34 -3.18
CA THR A 48 -2.16 -10.60 -3.34
C THR A 48 -2.35 -11.15 -4.77
N LEU A 49 -1.40 -11.96 -5.22
CA LEU A 49 -1.53 -12.64 -6.52
C LEU A 49 -2.84 -13.43 -6.65
N GLN A 50 -3.36 -13.95 -5.54
CA GLN A 50 -4.65 -14.65 -5.52
C GLN A 50 -5.81 -13.70 -5.88
N LYS A 51 -5.84 -12.48 -5.34
CA LYS A 51 -6.85 -11.48 -5.71
C LYS A 51 -6.73 -11.05 -7.16
N CYS A 52 -5.50 -10.87 -7.66
CA CYS A 52 -5.24 -10.57 -9.06
C CYS A 52 -5.75 -11.70 -9.97
N THR A 53 -5.43 -12.95 -9.64
CA THR A 53 -5.90 -14.13 -10.36
C THR A 53 -7.43 -14.24 -10.35
N SER A 54 -8.06 -13.93 -9.20
CA SER A 54 -9.52 -13.92 -9.08
C SER A 54 -10.17 -12.86 -9.97
N LEU A 55 -9.57 -11.67 -10.10
CA LEU A 55 -10.06 -10.64 -11.03
C LEU A 55 -9.95 -11.10 -12.48
N LEU A 56 -8.82 -11.66 -12.90
CA LEU A 56 -8.62 -12.17 -14.25
C LEU A 56 -9.64 -13.27 -14.60
N ASN A 57 -9.91 -14.17 -13.65
CA ASN A 57 -10.94 -15.18 -13.79
C ASN A 57 -12.34 -14.59 -13.91
N TYR A 58 -12.62 -13.55 -13.12
CA TYR A 58 -13.92 -12.89 -13.20
C TYR A 58 -14.10 -12.16 -14.55
N GLN A 59 -13.06 -11.50 -15.08
CA GLN A 59 -13.10 -10.89 -16.41
C GLN A 59 -13.28 -11.92 -17.53
N LEU A 60 -12.75 -13.14 -17.36
CA LEU A 60 -12.89 -14.22 -18.33
C LEU A 60 -14.26 -14.92 -18.24
N LEU A 61 -14.72 -15.23 -17.04
CA LEU A 61 -15.86 -16.15 -16.80
C LEU A 61 -17.10 -15.45 -16.23
N GLY A 62 -16.94 -14.28 -15.62
CA GLY A 62 -18.03 -13.55 -14.98
C GLY A 62 -19.10 -13.10 -15.96
N LYS A 63 -20.36 -13.14 -15.51
CA LYS A 63 -21.54 -12.75 -16.30
C LYS A 63 -22.04 -11.34 -15.98
N ALA A 64 -21.53 -10.72 -14.92
CA ALA A 64 -21.89 -9.36 -14.49
C ALA A 64 -20.66 -8.44 -14.54
N PRO A 65 -20.85 -7.12 -14.70
CA PRO A 65 -19.74 -6.18 -14.70
C PRO A 65 -19.11 -6.07 -13.30
N VAL A 66 -17.82 -5.77 -13.26
CA VAL A 66 -17.12 -5.37 -12.02
C VAL A 66 -17.51 -3.93 -11.66
N SER A 67 -17.16 -3.52 -10.42
CA SER A 67 -17.36 -2.13 -9.99
C SER A 67 -16.73 -1.11 -10.94
N PRO A 68 -17.34 0.06 -11.15
CA PRO A 68 -16.79 1.14 -11.97
C PRO A 68 -15.40 1.58 -11.52
N ILE A 69 -14.64 2.16 -12.44
CA ILE A 69 -13.42 2.91 -12.15
C ILE A 69 -13.79 4.39 -11.99
N SER A 70 -13.19 5.08 -11.04
CA SER A 70 -13.45 6.50 -10.80
C SER A 70 -12.18 7.32 -11.08
N PHE A 71 -12.32 8.33 -11.94
CA PHE A 71 -11.24 9.24 -12.33
C PHE A 71 -11.57 10.68 -11.96
N ASN A 72 -10.59 11.42 -11.51
CA ASN A 72 -10.58 12.87 -11.57
C ASN A 72 -9.84 13.30 -12.84
N VAL A 73 -10.45 14.10 -13.68
CA VAL A 73 -9.85 14.65 -14.90
C VAL A 73 -9.19 15.97 -14.55
N ILE A 74 -7.89 16.09 -14.80
CA ILE A 74 -7.12 17.30 -14.53
C ILE A 74 -7.27 18.24 -15.73
N LEU A 75 -8.01 19.34 -15.58
CA LEU A 75 -8.17 20.39 -16.58
C LEU A 75 -7.35 21.63 -16.22
N ASP A 76 -7.21 21.94 -14.94
CA ASP A 76 -6.29 22.97 -14.44
C ASP A 76 -4.93 22.33 -14.09
N THR A 77 -3.92 22.68 -14.89
CA THR A 77 -2.55 22.21 -14.71
C THR A 77 -1.72 23.06 -13.74
N ASN A 78 -2.29 24.12 -13.18
CA ASN A 78 -1.62 24.96 -12.19
C ASN A 78 -1.97 24.55 -10.76
N ASP A 79 -3.14 23.93 -10.56
CA ASP A 79 -3.61 23.45 -9.25
C ASP A 79 -4.12 22.00 -9.38
N PHE A 80 -3.27 21.04 -9.13
CA PHE A 80 -3.61 19.62 -9.20
C PHE A 80 -2.92 18.83 -8.08
N VAL A 81 -3.52 17.71 -7.74
CA VAL A 81 -2.91 16.74 -6.82
C VAL A 81 -1.69 16.11 -7.48
N PRO A 82 -0.49 16.14 -6.86
CA PRO A 82 0.70 15.51 -7.42
C PRO A 82 0.45 14.06 -7.86
N GLN A 83 0.93 13.71 -9.05
CA GLN A 83 0.69 12.42 -9.68
C GLN A 83 1.93 11.54 -9.67
N VAL A 84 1.73 10.22 -9.59
CA VAL A 84 2.79 9.21 -9.63
C VAL A 84 2.49 8.09 -10.62
N SER A 85 3.52 7.43 -11.10
CA SER A 85 3.40 6.24 -11.96
C SER A 85 2.81 5.04 -11.21
N PHE A 86 2.21 4.09 -11.94
CA PHE A 86 1.49 2.94 -11.38
C PHE A 86 2.37 1.92 -10.64
N LEU A 87 3.58 1.67 -11.13
CA LEU A 87 4.43 0.60 -10.61
C LEU A 87 5.52 1.15 -9.66
N ASN A 88 6.34 2.05 -10.18
CA ASN A 88 7.49 2.56 -9.44
C ASN A 88 7.14 3.74 -8.53
N ARG A 89 5.92 4.30 -8.67
CA ARG A 89 5.45 5.48 -7.93
C ARG A 89 6.39 6.68 -8.07
N GLU A 90 6.96 6.82 -9.25
CA GLU A 90 7.77 7.99 -9.60
C GLU A 90 6.87 9.20 -9.78
N LEU A 91 7.25 10.32 -9.16
CA LEU A 91 6.54 11.58 -9.30
C LEU A 91 6.63 12.08 -10.74
N PHE A 92 5.51 12.52 -11.29
CA PHE A 92 5.49 13.24 -12.55
C PHE A 92 5.84 14.70 -12.32
N PRO A 93 6.82 15.24 -13.05
CA PRO A 93 7.21 16.64 -12.92
C PRO A 93 6.11 17.58 -13.46
N ASN A 94 5.36 17.13 -14.44
CA ASN A 94 4.27 17.88 -15.07
C ASN A 94 3.09 16.94 -15.36
N VAL A 95 1.92 17.51 -15.48
CA VAL A 95 0.70 16.85 -15.95
C VAL A 95 0.15 17.58 -17.17
N GLU A 96 -0.52 16.84 -18.03
CA GLU A 96 -1.16 17.41 -19.21
C GLU A 96 -2.66 17.63 -18.95
N ARG A 97 -3.22 18.66 -19.59
CA ARG A 97 -4.65 18.91 -19.55
C ARG A 97 -5.43 17.72 -20.11
N GLY A 98 -6.38 17.21 -19.35
CA GLY A 98 -7.19 16.03 -19.69
C GLY A 98 -6.60 14.70 -19.19
N GLN A 99 -5.49 14.73 -18.46
CA GLN A 99 -4.93 13.56 -17.79
C GLN A 99 -5.89 13.04 -16.71
N TYR A 100 -5.97 11.72 -16.60
CA TYR A 100 -6.82 11.02 -15.63
C TYR A 100 -6.04 10.69 -14.36
N SER A 101 -6.52 11.16 -13.21
CA SER A 101 -6.05 10.79 -11.88
C SER A 101 -6.99 9.75 -11.29
N VAL A 102 -6.49 8.58 -10.89
CA VAL A 102 -7.33 7.47 -10.41
C VAL A 102 -7.80 7.73 -8.98
N VAL A 103 -9.10 7.90 -8.77
CA VAL A 103 -9.69 8.00 -7.42
C VAL A 103 -10.02 6.62 -6.86
N ASP A 104 -10.67 5.75 -7.66
CA ASP A 104 -10.89 4.34 -7.29
C ASP A 104 -10.62 3.40 -8.47
N GLY A 105 -10.19 2.18 -8.14
CA GLY A 105 -9.90 1.13 -9.12
C GLY A 105 -8.40 0.89 -9.36
N GLN A 106 -7.50 1.52 -8.62
CA GLN A 106 -6.05 1.34 -8.74
C GLN A 106 -5.63 -0.12 -8.84
N GLN A 107 -6.10 -0.98 -7.93
CA GLN A 107 -5.69 -2.39 -7.88
C GLN A 107 -6.11 -3.17 -9.12
N ARG A 108 -7.31 -2.88 -9.65
CA ARG A 108 -7.86 -3.49 -10.87
C ARG A 108 -7.05 -3.06 -12.09
N LEU A 109 -6.77 -1.78 -12.20
CA LEU A 109 -5.95 -1.23 -13.28
C LEU A 109 -4.54 -1.80 -13.25
N THR A 110 -3.89 -1.81 -12.09
CA THR A 110 -2.53 -2.34 -11.95
C THR A 110 -2.47 -3.84 -12.26
N THR A 111 -3.50 -4.63 -11.90
CA THR A 111 -3.56 -6.05 -12.24
C THR A 111 -3.55 -6.24 -13.76
N ASN A 112 -4.40 -5.51 -14.47
CA ASN A 112 -4.45 -5.59 -15.93
C ASN A 112 -3.16 -5.05 -16.58
N PHE A 113 -2.62 -3.97 -16.07
CA PHE A 113 -1.40 -3.37 -16.59
C PHE A 113 -0.17 -4.27 -16.41
N LYS A 114 -0.04 -4.95 -15.25
CA LYS A 114 1.03 -5.93 -15.03
C LYS A 114 0.95 -7.11 -16.03
N ALA A 115 -0.25 -7.58 -16.35
CA ALA A 115 -0.43 -8.59 -17.38
C ALA A 115 -0.10 -8.06 -18.78
N TYR A 116 -0.51 -6.84 -19.11
CA TYR A 116 -0.26 -6.17 -20.38
C TYR A 116 1.22 -5.98 -20.70
N ILE A 117 2.05 -5.62 -19.70
CA ILE A 117 3.51 -5.42 -19.88
C ILE A 117 4.34 -6.67 -19.57
N ASN A 118 3.72 -7.81 -19.25
CA ASN A 118 4.40 -9.03 -18.83
C ASN A 118 5.31 -8.81 -17.59
N HIS A 119 4.79 -8.16 -16.57
CA HIS A 119 5.53 -7.83 -15.36
C HIS A 119 6.00 -9.08 -14.62
N GLU A 120 7.19 -9.02 -14.02
CA GLU A 120 7.83 -10.17 -13.35
C GLU A 120 7.00 -10.79 -12.22
N ASP A 121 6.27 -9.99 -11.44
CA ASP A 121 5.39 -10.49 -10.38
C ASP A 121 4.31 -11.45 -10.90
N PHE A 122 3.99 -11.40 -12.20
CA PHE A 122 2.92 -12.19 -12.82
C PHE A 122 3.42 -13.42 -13.58
N ARG A 123 4.72 -13.70 -13.54
CA ARG A 123 5.31 -14.88 -14.21
C ARG A 123 4.66 -16.21 -13.77
N ASN A 124 4.19 -16.28 -12.54
CA ASN A 124 3.58 -17.46 -11.95
C ASN A 124 2.05 -17.51 -12.11
N ILE A 125 1.42 -16.54 -12.77
CA ILE A 125 0.01 -16.59 -13.12
C ILE A 125 -0.12 -17.11 -14.54
N VAL A 126 -0.86 -18.22 -14.71
CA VAL A 126 -1.04 -18.89 -16.00
C VAL A 126 -2.51 -19.13 -16.30
N LEU A 127 -2.89 -19.12 -17.57
CA LEU A 127 -4.13 -19.73 -18.03
C LEU A 127 -3.88 -21.23 -18.16
N ASP A 128 -4.55 -22.03 -17.34
CA ASP A 128 -4.52 -23.50 -17.42
C ASP A 128 -5.63 -23.97 -18.37
N LEU A 129 -5.23 -24.47 -19.54
CA LEU A 129 -6.17 -24.92 -20.57
C LEU A 129 -7.01 -26.14 -20.13
N GLY A 130 -6.43 -26.99 -19.28
CA GLY A 130 -7.14 -28.14 -18.75
C GLY A 130 -8.22 -27.80 -17.72
N LYS A 131 -7.98 -26.71 -16.95
CA LYS A 131 -8.94 -26.22 -15.96
C LYS A 131 -9.86 -25.12 -16.50
N GLY A 132 -9.49 -24.47 -17.59
CA GLY A 132 -10.25 -23.36 -18.19
C GLY A 132 -10.24 -22.08 -17.35
N VAL A 133 -9.24 -21.88 -16.49
CA VAL A 133 -9.13 -20.74 -15.57
C VAL A 133 -7.68 -20.25 -15.43
N PHE A 134 -7.52 -19.00 -15.01
CA PHE A 134 -6.23 -18.52 -14.50
C PHE A 134 -5.94 -19.12 -13.13
N THR A 135 -4.70 -19.56 -12.94
CA THR A 135 -4.23 -20.15 -11.68
C THR A 135 -2.80 -19.72 -11.39
N GLN A 136 -2.38 -19.84 -10.14
CA GLN A 136 -0.98 -19.67 -9.76
C GLN A 136 -0.26 -21.01 -9.80
N VAL A 137 0.97 -21.02 -10.27
CA VAL A 137 1.83 -22.19 -10.30
C VAL A 137 3.01 -22.00 -9.36
N GLN A 138 3.40 -23.08 -8.69
CA GLN A 138 4.63 -23.17 -7.90
C GLN A 138 5.57 -24.11 -8.65
N GLY A 139 6.59 -23.57 -9.29
CA GLY A 139 7.57 -24.34 -10.08
C GLY A 139 7.39 -24.18 -11.60
N GLU A 140 7.76 -25.22 -12.37
CA GLU A 140 7.78 -25.15 -13.83
C GLU A 140 6.37 -25.07 -14.45
N ILE A 141 6.25 -24.22 -15.47
CA ILE A 141 5.02 -24.05 -16.25
C ILE A 141 4.86 -25.23 -17.19
N ARG A 142 3.72 -25.89 -17.14
CA ARG A 142 3.39 -27.04 -17.99
C ARG A 142 3.00 -26.59 -19.40
N ASN A 143 3.13 -27.50 -20.38
CA ASN A 143 2.83 -27.20 -21.78
C ASN A 143 1.35 -26.81 -22.07
N ASN A 144 0.43 -27.14 -21.15
CA ASN A 144 -0.99 -26.72 -21.25
C ASN A 144 -1.29 -25.46 -20.44
N GLN A 145 -0.27 -24.74 -20.00
CA GLN A 145 -0.37 -23.53 -19.20
C GLN A 145 0.30 -22.37 -19.94
N ILE A 146 -0.43 -21.28 -20.12
CA ILE A 146 0.04 -20.10 -20.84
C ILE A 146 0.25 -18.98 -19.84
N PRO A 147 1.49 -18.43 -19.68
CA PRO A 147 1.73 -17.28 -18.82
C PRO A 147 0.82 -16.10 -19.17
N VAL A 148 0.22 -15.50 -18.15
CA VAL A 148 -0.75 -14.40 -18.35
C VAL A 148 -0.12 -13.22 -19.09
N GLY A 149 1.14 -12.87 -18.77
CA GLY A 149 1.85 -11.79 -19.44
C GLY A 149 2.26 -12.09 -20.89
N ILE A 150 2.26 -13.36 -21.30
CA ILE A 150 2.40 -13.77 -22.70
C ILE A 150 1.04 -13.69 -23.40
N LEU A 151 0.02 -14.24 -22.76
CA LEU A 151 -1.33 -14.26 -23.33
C LEU A 151 -1.87 -12.84 -23.57
N LEU A 152 -1.73 -11.95 -22.57
CA LEU A 152 -2.27 -10.60 -22.58
C LEU A 152 -1.23 -9.52 -22.94
N ASN A 153 -0.07 -9.93 -23.45
CA ASN A 153 1.01 -9.01 -23.82
C ASN A 153 0.55 -7.94 -24.82
N LYS A 154 1.06 -6.72 -24.65
CA LYS A 154 0.86 -5.60 -25.58
C LYS A 154 1.39 -5.91 -26.99
N VAL A 155 2.42 -6.73 -27.08
CA VAL A 155 3.02 -7.16 -28.35
C VAL A 155 2.39 -8.50 -28.77
N ASP A 156 1.56 -8.49 -29.78
CA ASP A 156 0.83 -9.69 -30.22
C ASP A 156 1.75 -10.85 -30.63
N ASN A 157 2.91 -10.54 -31.19
CA ASN A 157 3.93 -11.53 -31.59
C ASN A 157 4.43 -12.40 -30.43
N GLU A 158 4.40 -11.91 -29.18
CA GLU A 158 4.82 -12.69 -28.00
C GLU A 158 3.97 -13.96 -27.84
N LEU A 159 2.65 -13.83 -28.02
CA LEU A 159 1.75 -14.99 -27.96
C LEU A 159 2.02 -15.95 -29.12
N PHE A 160 2.19 -15.45 -30.34
CA PHE A 160 2.49 -16.30 -31.50
C PHE A 160 3.83 -17.00 -31.36
N ASN A 161 4.87 -16.33 -30.89
CA ASN A 161 6.18 -16.91 -30.59
C ASN A 161 6.06 -18.02 -29.54
N TYR A 162 5.23 -17.83 -28.52
CA TYR A 162 5.00 -18.84 -27.49
C TYR A 162 4.27 -20.08 -28.07
N ILE A 163 3.18 -19.86 -28.79
CA ILE A 163 2.40 -20.92 -29.46
C ILE A 163 3.29 -21.72 -30.43
N SER A 164 4.22 -21.06 -31.12
CA SER A 164 5.10 -21.70 -32.09
C SER A 164 6.06 -22.73 -31.50
N LYS A 165 6.28 -22.74 -30.20
CA LYS A 165 7.22 -23.65 -29.53
C LYS A 165 6.61 -25.02 -29.20
N ASP A 166 5.30 -25.15 -29.17
CA ASP A 166 4.63 -26.42 -28.85
C ASP A 166 3.63 -26.80 -29.95
N ARG A 167 3.76 -28.03 -30.49
CA ARG A 167 2.94 -28.53 -31.58
C ARG A 167 1.44 -28.54 -31.21
N ARG A 168 1.09 -28.83 -29.96
CA ARG A 168 -0.30 -28.89 -29.49
C ARG A 168 -0.97 -27.52 -29.43
N LEU A 169 -0.17 -26.47 -29.11
CA LEU A 169 -0.65 -25.09 -29.10
C LEU A 169 -0.87 -24.53 -30.50
N LYS A 170 -0.15 -25.08 -31.51
CA LYS A 170 -0.33 -24.74 -32.94
C LYS A 170 -1.61 -25.28 -33.56
N GLU A 171 -2.29 -26.23 -32.90
CA GLU A 171 -3.54 -26.72 -33.40
C GLU A 171 -4.53 -25.57 -33.62
N PRO A 172 -5.16 -25.44 -34.81
CA PRO A 172 -5.97 -24.27 -35.15
C PRO A 172 -7.05 -23.95 -34.11
N TYR A 173 -7.66 -25.00 -33.55
CA TYR A 173 -8.67 -24.86 -32.50
C TYR A 173 -8.10 -24.20 -31.22
N VAL A 174 -6.91 -24.65 -30.76
CA VAL A 174 -6.26 -24.12 -29.55
C VAL A 174 -5.82 -22.70 -29.76
N THR A 175 -5.13 -22.43 -30.89
CA THR A 175 -4.69 -21.08 -31.26
C THR A 175 -5.88 -20.10 -31.28
N ASN A 176 -6.98 -20.49 -31.95
CA ASN A 176 -8.15 -19.63 -32.05
C ASN A 176 -8.79 -19.38 -30.67
N LEU A 177 -8.86 -20.40 -29.80
CA LEU A 177 -9.36 -20.28 -28.44
C LEU A 177 -8.51 -19.28 -27.63
N LEU A 178 -7.20 -19.35 -27.71
CA LEU A 178 -6.28 -18.41 -27.03
C LEU A 178 -6.48 -16.97 -27.52
N LEU A 179 -6.64 -16.77 -28.83
CA LEU A 179 -6.94 -15.46 -29.40
C LEU A 179 -8.31 -14.92 -28.93
N GLN A 180 -9.32 -15.79 -28.82
CA GLN A 180 -10.63 -15.41 -28.27
C GLN A 180 -10.54 -15.01 -26.80
N VAL A 181 -9.80 -15.75 -25.96
CA VAL A 181 -9.56 -15.40 -24.56
C VAL A 181 -8.86 -14.05 -24.45
N LYS A 182 -7.77 -13.85 -25.24
CA LYS A 182 -7.06 -12.56 -25.30
C LYS A 182 -8.01 -11.43 -25.70
N SER A 183 -8.77 -11.61 -26.77
CA SER A 183 -9.72 -10.61 -27.28
C SER A 183 -10.81 -10.29 -26.24
N LYS A 184 -11.33 -11.31 -25.55
CA LYS A 184 -12.37 -11.11 -24.52
C LYS A 184 -11.88 -10.22 -23.38
N ILE A 185 -10.67 -10.45 -22.87
CA ILE A 185 -10.11 -9.64 -21.77
C ILE A 185 -9.70 -8.27 -22.30
N LYS A 186 -9.03 -8.21 -23.45
CA LYS A 186 -8.61 -6.95 -24.10
C LYS A 186 -9.79 -5.99 -24.25
N ASN A 187 -10.92 -6.48 -24.72
CA ASN A 187 -12.13 -5.69 -25.00
C ASN A 187 -13.11 -5.67 -23.80
N TYR A 188 -12.73 -6.18 -22.64
CA TYR A 188 -13.57 -6.05 -21.45
C TYR A 188 -13.67 -4.58 -21.05
N ASN A 189 -14.91 -4.06 -21.00
CA ASN A 189 -15.15 -2.65 -20.71
C ASN A 189 -15.47 -2.43 -19.23
N TYR A 190 -14.83 -1.42 -18.67
CA TYR A 190 -15.22 -0.82 -17.40
C TYR A 190 -16.11 0.38 -17.61
N THR A 191 -17.10 0.54 -16.76
CA THR A 191 -17.78 1.82 -16.60
C THR A 191 -16.82 2.78 -15.88
N ILE A 192 -16.62 3.95 -16.45
CA ILE A 192 -15.81 5.02 -15.92
C ILE A 192 -16.73 6.11 -15.37
N ASN A 193 -16.55 6.48 -14.11
CA ASN A 193 -17.16 7.67 -13.53
C ASN A 193 -16.10 8.77 -13.47
N SER A 194 -16.40 9.95 -13.99
CA SER A 194 -15.44 11.06 -14.07
C SER A 194 -15.96 12.27 -13.31
N ALA A 195 -15.09 12.87 -12.49
CA ALA A 195 -15.20 14.23 -11.99
C ALA A 195 -14.07 15.08 -12.60
N GLU A 196 -14.11 16.39 -12.44
CA GLU A 196 -13.14 17.32 -12.99
C GLU A 196 -12.60 18.24 -11.91
N ASP A 197 -11.28 18.46 -11.91
CA ASP A 197 -10.55 19.41 -11.06
C ASP A 197 -10.94 19.35 -9.57
N LEU A 198 -11.19 18.12 -9.07
CA LEU A 198 -11.41 17.95 -7.64
C LEU A 198 -10.10 18.25 -6.89
N SER A 199 -10.22 19.03 -5.82
CA SER A 199 -9.18 19.19 -4.82
C SER A 199 -8.80 17.86 -4.19
N GLU A 200 -7.68 17.80 -3.50
CA GLU A 200 -7.26 16.57 -2.82
C GLU A 200 -8.28 16.10 -1.79
N ASP A 201 -8.82 17.02 -0.99
CA ASP A 201 -9.81 16.68 0.05
C ASP A 201 -11.11 16.14 -0.56
N GLU A 202 -11.58 16.70 -1.68
CA GLU A 202 -12.76 16.21 -2.41
C GLU A 202 -12.52 14.84 -3.05
N GLN A 203 -11.33 14.59 -3.61
CA GLN A 203 -10.97 13.27 -4.13
C GLN A 203 -10.93 12.22 -3.01
N ILE A 204 -10.39 12.58 -1.84
CA ILE A 204 -10.33 11.72 -0.67
C ILE A 204 -11.74 11.43 -0.15
N GLU A 205 -12.59 12.44 -0.02
CA GLU A 205 -13.99 12.27 0.39
C GLU A 205 -14.74 11.34 -0.58
N TRP A 206 -14.59 11.55 -1.89
CA TRP A 206 -15.19 10.68 -2.90
C TRP A 206 -14.68 9.24 -2.78
N PHE A 207 -13.38 9.07 -2.61
CA PHE A 207 -12.78 7.75 -2.38
C PHE A 207 -13.32 7.06 -1.12
N GLU A 208 -13.48 7.79 -0.01
CA GLU A 208 -14.06 7.27 1.23
C GLU A 208 -15.51 6.83 1.06
N VAL A 209 -16.32 7.62 0.36
CA VAL A 209 -17.72 7.27 0.04
C VAL A 209 -17.79 5.98 -0.79
N LEU A 210 -16.93 5.83 -1.80
CA LEU A 210 -16.87 4.63 -2.64
C LEU A 210 -16.42 3.37 -1.85
N ASN A 211 -15.55 3.54 -0.85
CA ASN A 211 -14.96 2.44 -0.09
C ASN A 211 -15.66 2.15 1.25
N ASN A 212 -16.71 2.89 1.61
CA ASN A 212 -17.45 2.66 2.87
C ASN A 212 -18.08 1.26 2.98
N ALA A 213 -18.10 0.50 1.90
CA ALA A 213 -18.48 -0.91 1.86
C ALA A 213 -17.27 -1.89 1.94
N GLY A 214 -16.02 -1.39 2.05
CA GLY A 214 -14.79 -2.19 2.02
C GLY A 214 -13.72 -1.74 3.02
N SER A 215 -12.50 -2.27 2.92
CA SER A 215 -11.38 -1.94 3.81
C SER A 215 -10.96 -0.47 3.66
N ARG A 216 -11.12 0.31 4.72
CA ARG A 216 -10.72 1.72 4.78
C ARG A 216 -9.24 1.87 4.44
N VAL A 217 -8.92 2.77 3.50
CA VAL A 217 -7.57 3.33 3.41
C VAL A 217 -7.38 4.19 4.65
N SER A 218 -6.33 3.92 5.40
CA SER A 218 -6.03 4.73 6.57
C SER A 218 -5.71 6.15 6.12
N ILE A 219 -6.37 7.15 6.71
CA ILE A 219 -6.04 8.58 6.57
C ILE A 219 -4.52 8.81 6.75
N ILE A 220 -3.91 8.02 7.60
CA ILE A 220 -2.47 7.94 7.84
C ILE A 220 -1.67 7.71 6.56
N GLN A 221 -2.06 6.72 5.77
CA GLN A 221 -1.34 6.35 4.54
C GLN A 221 -1.42 7.47 3.50
N MET A 222 -2.55 8.16 3.45
CA MET A 222 -2.75 9.31 2.57
C MET A 222 -1.87 10.50 2.98
N ARG A 223 -1.80 10.82 4.27
CA ARG A 223 -0.99 11.92 4.78
C ARG A 223 0.52 11.71 4.60
N PHE A 224 1.00 10.50 4.84
CA PHE A 224 2.41 10.19 4.65
C PHE A 224 2.85 10.18 3.19
N SER A 225 1.95 9.87 2.25
CA SER A 225 2.28 9.96 0.82
C SER A 225 2.55 11.40 0.36
N LYS A 226 1.93 12.41 0.98
CA LYS A 226 2.23 13.84 0.71
C LYS A 226 3.68 14.22 0.97
N LEU A 227 4.35 13.58 1.92
CA LEU A 227 5.74 13.86 2.25
C LEU A 227 6.71 13.54 1.11
N LYS A 228 6.28 12.74 0.11
CA LYS A 228 7.08 12.39 -1.05
C LYS A 228 7.44 13.60 -1.91
N VAL A 229 6.59 14.62 -1.96
CA VAL A 229 6.88 15.93 -2.61
C VAL A 229 8.09 16.61 -1.96
N HIS A 230 8.31 16.37 -0.67
CA HIS A 230 9.44 16.91 0.09
C HIS A 230 10.64 15.94 0.16
N GLY A 231 10.68 14.93 -0.72
CA GLY A 231 11.75 13.94 -0.77
C GLY A 231 11.67 12.85 0.32
N ILE A 232 10.59 12.79 1.08
CA ILE A 232 10.37 11.78 2.12
C ILE A 232 9.42 10.68 1.62
N ASP A 233 9.95 9.49 1.40
CA ASP A 233 9.17 8.28 1.19
C ASP A 233 9.23 7.43 2.47
N ILE A 234 8.20 7.55 3.30
CA ILE A 234 8.16 6.86 4.60
C ILE A 234 8.23 5.33 4.45
N TYR A 235 7.75 4.80 3.32
CA TYR A 235 7.82 3.37 3.08
C TYR A 235 9.25 2.94 2.80
N LYS A 236 9.92 3.59 1.84
CA LYS A 236 11.29 3.26 1.45
C LYS A 236 12.32 3.60 2.54
N GLN A 237 12.12 4.72 3.22
CA GLN A 237 13.11 5.26 4.17
C GLN A 237 12.92 4.75 5.61
N TYR A 238 11.72 4.24 5.95
CA TYR A 238 11.44 3.85 7.32
C TYR A 238 10.68 2.52 7.47
N THR A 239 9.42 2.40 6.97
CA THR A 239 8.60 1.22 7.30
C THR A 239 9.13 -0.07 6.69
N ASN A 240 9.65 -0.04 5.46
CA ASN A 240 10.28 -1.21 4.85
C ASN A 240 11.59 -1.59 5.54
N PRO A 241 12.55 -0.66 5.78
CA PRO A 241 13.72 -0.96 6.61
C PRO A 241 13.38 -1.52 7.98
N PHE A 242 12.40 -0.95 8.69
CA PHE A 242 11.94 -1.44 9.99
C PHE A 242 11.47 -2.91 9.92
N ARG A 243 10.65 -3.22 8.92
CA ARG A 243 10.13 -4.58 8.70
C ARG A 243 11.21 -5.57 8.28
N ASN A 244 12.12 -5.15 7.39
CA ASN A 244 13.21 -6.00 6.92
C ASN A 244 14.12 -6.41 8.07
N LYS A 245 14.51 -5.47 8.94
CA LYS A 245 15.29 -5.76 10.16
C LYS A 245 14.61 -6.79 11.07
N LEU A 246 13.29 -6.67 11.24
CA LEU A 246 12.53 -7.66 12.01
C LEU A 246 12.45 -9.02 11.31
N ALA A 247 12.30 -9.04 9.99
CA ALA A 247 12.29 -10.29 9.23
C ALA A 247 13.67 -10.99 9.26
N GLU A 248 14.75 -10.24 9.11
CA GLU A 248 16.14 -10.74 9.24
C GLU A 248 16.40 -11.35 10.63
N ALA A 249 15.76 -10.81 11.67
CA ALA A 249 15.80 -11.36 13.04
C ALA A 249 14.78 -12.50 13.28
N GLY A 250 14.04 -12.95 12.26
CA GLY A 250 13.09 -14.06 12.35
C GLY A 250 11.71 -13.69 12.89
N TYR A 251 11.33 -12.40 12.82
CA TYR A 251 10.04 -11.87 13.34
C TYR A 251 9.08 -11.42 12.24
N GLU A 252 9.16 -11.97 11.02
CA GLU A 252 8.27 -11.64 9.89
C GLU A 252 6.79 -11.88 10.21
N ASP A 253 6.48 -12.87 11.05
CA ASP A 253 5.10 -13.24 11.43
C ASP A 253 4.35 -12.14 12.20
N PHE A 254 5.04 -11.13 12.71
CA PHE A 254 4.38 -9.97 13.33
C PHE A 254 3.58 -9.13 12.34
N PHE A 255 3.88 -9.27 11.07
CA PHE A 255 3.25 -8.51 10.00
C PHE A 255 2.32 -9.39 9.16
N ILE A 256 1.20 -9.82 9.75
CA ILE A 256 0.14 -10.46 8.98
C ILE A 256 -0.39 -9.45 7.95
N PRO A 257 -0.51 -9.84 6.64
CA PRO A 257 -0.63 -8.89 5.51
C PRO A 257 -1.78 -7.86 5.56
N GLN A 258 -2.68 -7.94 6.51
CA GLN A 258 -3.92 -7.16 6.47
C GLN A 258 -4.06 -6.07 7.54
N LYS A 259 -3.28 -6.06 8.63
CA LYS A 259 -3.57 -5.14 9.75
C LYS A 259 -2.39 -4.36 10.35
N THR A 260 -1.15 -4.78 10.17
CA THR A 260 -0.05 -4.28 11.01
C THR A 260 1.16 -3.74 10.27
N CYS A 261 1.21 -3.88 8.93
CA CYS A 261 2.40 -3.56 8.13
C CYS A 261 2.92 -2.13 8.26
N VAL A 262 2.07 -1.18 8.61
CA VAL A 262 2.42 0.24 8.71
C VAL A 262 2.16 0.81 10.11
N SER A 263 1.09 0.38 10.78
CA SER A 263 0.64 1.01 12.02
C SER A 263 1.61 0.85 13.21
N TYR A 264 2.23 -0.30 13.36
CA TYR A 264 3.20 -0.53 14.44
C TYR A 264 4.56 0.13 14.19
N PRO A 265 5.16 0.06 12.99
CA PRO A 265 6.34 0.86 12.68
C PRO A 265 6.11 2.36 12.90
N ILE A 266 4.99 2.92 12.44
CA ILE A 266 4.69 4.34 12.64
C ILE A 266 4.48 4.66 14.13
N ALA A 267 3.82 3.80 14.90
CA ALA A 267 3.68 4.00 16.34
C ALA A 267 5.03 4.02 17.07
N ALA A 268 6.02 3.27 16.60
CA ALA A 268 7.37 3.27 17.15
C ALA A 268 8.10 4.62 16.99
N LEU A 269 7.61 5.52 16.11
CA LEU A 269 8.16 6.89 15.98
C LEU A 269 7.70 7.84 17.10
N ASN A 270 6.65 7.51 17.86
CA ASN A 270 6.15 8.41 18.90
C ASN A 270 7.22 8.87 19.90
N PRO A 271 8.08 7.98 20.46
CA PRO A 271 9.16 8.39 21.35
C PRO A 271 10.18 9.32 20.67
N ALA A 272 10.56 9.03 19.43
CA ALA A 272 11.52 9.85 18.68
C ALA A 272 10.95 11.24 18.38
N TYR A 273 9.67 11.31 17.98
CA TYR A 273 8.97 12.58 17.79
C TYR A 273 9.03 13.45 19.06
N GLU A 274 8.72 12.87 20.21
CA GLU A 274 8.73 13.61 21.48
C GLU A 274 10.12 14.11 21.84
N LYS A 275 11.14 13.27 21.66
CA LYS A 275 12.52 13.62 21.92
C LYS A 275 13.02 14.77 21.04
N ILE A 276 12.68 14.76 19.77
CA ILE A 276 13.13 15.80 18.80
C ILE A 276 12.39 17.10 19.02
N THR A 277 11.07 17.05 19.21
CA THR A 277 10.28 18.27 19.38
C THR A 277 10.40 18.90 20.75
N GLN A 278 10.89 18.16 21.75
CA GLN A 278 10.97 18.55 23.16
C GLN A 278 9.62 19.06 23.72
N ARG A 279 8.52 18.63 23.13
CA ARG A 279 7.18 19.00 23.57
C ARG A 279 6.66 17.93 24.52
N PRO A 280 6.39 18.27 25.80
CA PRO A 280 5.83 17.29 26.72
C PRO A 280 4.48 16.82 26.23
N HIS A 281 4.32 15.52 26.12
CA HIS A 281 3.05 14.92 25.81
C HIS A 281 2.18 14.83 27.05
N ALA A 282 1.01 15.40 26.95
CA ALA A 282 0.06 15.29 28.04
C ALA A 282 -0.31 13.81 28.34
N ASN A 283 -0.35 12.94 27.34
CA ASN A 283 -0.80 11.55 27.60
C ASN A 283 -0.25 10.43 26.70
N ASN A 284 0.32 10.66 25.51
CA ASN A 284 0.39 9.60 24.52
C ASN A 284 1.69 9.55 23.72
N TYR A 285 2.81 9.27 24.38
CA TYR A 285 4.09 8.97 23.71
C TYR A 285 4.38 7.46 23.63
N ALA A 286 3.43 6.64 24.07
CA ALA A 286 3.58 5.20 24.00
C ALA A 286 3.59 4.73 22.53
N PRO A 287 4.43 3.73 22.20
CA PRO A 287 4.58 3.23 20.83
C PRO A 287 3.47 2.23 20.48
N ILE A 288 2.22 2.66 20.60
CA ILE A 288 1.03 1.87 20.28
C ILE A 288 0.22 2.54 19.16
N PRO A 289 -0.40 1.75 18.26
CA PRO A 289 -1.09 2.29 17.09
C PRO A 289 -2.19 3.30 17.38
N SER A 290 -2.92 3.16 18.51
CA SER A 290 -3.97 4.10 18.92
C SER A 290 -3.44 5.50 19.29
N ASP A 291 -2.15 5.62 19.55
CA ASP A 291 -1.51 6.85 20.02
C ASP A 291 -0.60 7.47 18.95
N THR A 292 -0.64 6.96 17.73
CA THR A 292 0.22 7.43 16.65
C THR A 292 0.04 8.92 16.38
N LYS A 293 1.16 9.62 16.29
CA LYS A 293 1.25 11.07 16.09
C LYS A 293 1.30 11.45 14.61
N GLU A 294 0.43 10.92 13.81
CA GLU A 294 0.48 11.01 12.35
C GLU A 294 0.50 12.44 11.85
N ASN A 295 -0.46 13.25 12.32
CA ASN A 295 -0.55 14.67 11.94
C ASN A 295 0.69 15.44 12.35
N GLN A 296 1.17 15.18 13.57
CA GLN A 296 2.34 15.84 14.11
C GLN A 296 3.60 15.42 13.35
N LEU A 297 3.75 14.14 13.02
CA LEU A 297 4.86 13.63 12.20
C LEU A 297 4.84 14.26 10.79
N CYS A 298 3.68 14.37 10.16
CA CYS A 298 3.55 15.00 8.84
C CYS A 298 3.83 16.51 8.84
N ASN A 299 3.75 17.17 10.00
CA ASN A 299 4.06 18.60 10.15
C ASN A 299 5.53 18.88 10.49
N LEU A 300 6.35 17.85 10.67
CA LEU A 300 7.79 18.02 10.86
C LEU A 300 8.47 18.44 9.56
N LYS A 301 9.58 19.16 9.69
CA LYS A 301 10.48 19.36 8.55
C LYS A 301 11.05 18.01 8.09
N ALA A 302 11.38 17.91 6.81
CA ALA A 302 11.94 16.68 6.23
C ALA A 302 13.16 16.16 7.02
N SER A 303 14.07 17.08 7.46
CA SER A 303 15.23 16.73 8.27
C SER A 303 14.87 16.18 9.65
N GLU A 304 13.88 16.77 10.32
CA GLU A 304 13.43 16.32 11.64
C GLU A 304 12.76 14.93 11.55
N LEU A 305 11.97 14.71 10.49
CA LEU A 305 11.33 13.42 10.26
C LEU A 305 12.36 12.35 9.94
N GLN A 306 13.38 12.66 9.11
CA GLN A 306 14.48 11.75 8.82
C GLN A 306 15.27 11.40 10.08
N GLU A 307 15.46 12.37 10.98
CA GLU A 307 16.10 12.15 12.28
C GLU A 307 15.25 11.20 13.15
N CYS A 308 13.90 11.36 13.18
CA CYS A 308 13.01 10.41 13.84
C CYS A 308 13.22 8.98 13.31
N PHE A 309 13.33 8.81 11.99
CA PHE A 309 13.57 7.51 11.37
C PHE A 309 14.90 6.91 11.84
N ASN A 310 15.97 7.70 11.76
CA ASN A 310 17.32 7.24 12.11
C ASN A 310 17.41 6.83 13.58
N ILE A 311 16.89 7.65 14.49
CA ILE A 311 16.89 7.36 15.93
C ILE A 311 16.12 6.07 16.22
N THR A 312 14.95 5.88 15.58
CA THR A 312 14.11 4.72 15.82
C THR A 312 14.71 3.44 15.22
N LEU A 313 15.26 3.50 13.99
CA LEU A 313 15.91 2.36 13.36
C LEU A 313 17.18 1.94 14.08
N ASN A 314 18.00 2.87 14.57
CA ASN A 314 19.17 2.57 15.37
C ASN A 314 18.78 1.94 16.72
N ALA A 315 17.69 2.43 17.33
CA ALA A 315 17.18 1.82 18.56
C ALA A 315 16.62 0.40 18.30
N LEU A 316 16.01 0.16 17.13
CA LEU A 316 15.58 -1.19 16.75
C LEU A 316 16.75 -2.15 16.63
N ASP A 317 17.83 -1.77 15.92
CA ASP A 317 19.03 -2.61 15.82
C ASP A 317 19.54 -3.01 17.20
N TYR A 318 19.68 -2.01 18.07
CA TYR A 318 20.13 -2.26 19.44
C TYR A 318 19.18 -3.17 20.24
N VAL A 319 17.87 -3.05 20.05
CA VAL A 319 16.87 -3.91 20.71
C VAL A 319 16.98 -5.35 20.22
N LEU A 320 17.16 -5.56 18.93
CA LEU A 320 17.32 -6.91 18.36
C LEU A 320 18.58 -7.57 18.89
N ASP A 321 19.72 -6.87 18.89
CA ASP A 321 20.97 -7.31 19.48
C ASP A 321 20.82 -7.57 21.00
N PHE A 322 20.07 -6.72 21.71
CA PHE A 322 19.83 -6.87 23.14
C PHE A 322 19.04 -8.14 23.46
N ILE A 323 18.02 -8.46 22.67
CA ILE A 323 17.22 -9.68 22.85
C ILE A 323 18.08 -10.92 22.59
N GLU A 324 18.86 -10.93 21.51
CA GLU A 324 19.73 -12.05 21.13
C GLU A 324 20.85 -12.27 22.15
N ASN A 325 21.61 -11.22 22.48
CA ASN A 325 22.79 -11.30 23.36
C ASN A 325 22.48 -11.60 24.82
N ASN A 326 21.20 -11.57 25.23
CA ASN A 326 20.77 -11.88 26.58
C ASN A 326 19.88 -13.13 26.68
N ASP A 327 19.83 -13.95 25.63
CA ASP A 327 19.04 -15.18 25.56
C ASP A 327 17.58 -14.97 26.01
N LEU A 328 16.99 -13.81 25.66
CA LEU A 328 15.61 -13.49 26.02
C LEU A 328 14.64 -14.36 25.22
N LYS A 329 13.51 -14.69 25.82
CA LYS A 329 12.44 -15.39 25.11
C LYS A 329 12.07 -14.65 23.84
N GLN A 330 11.84 -15.39 22.76
CA GLN A 330 11.33 -14.79 21.55
C GLN A 330 10.03 -14.00 21.82
N PRO A 331 9.96 -12.73 21.39
CA PRO A 331 8.78 -11.93 21.66
C PRO A 331 7.59 -12.48 20.88
N VAL A 332 6.49 -12.72 21.57
CA VAL A 332 5.23 -13.19 20.98
C VAL A 332 4.40 -12.06 20.36
N ARG A 333 4.82 -10.83 20.54
CA ARG A 333 4.15 -9.62 20.06
C ARG A 333 5.17 -8.51 19.80
N ILE A 334 4.92 -7.72 18.76
CA ILE A 334 5.76 -6.57 18.42
C ILE A 334 5.81 -5.50 19.54
N ASP A 335 4.85 -5.50 20.45
CA ASP A 335 4.81 -4.60 21.61
C ASP A 335 6.09 -4.67 22.46
N TYR A 336 6.66 -5.85 22.65
CA TYR A 336 7.92 -6.04 23.38
C TYR A 336 9.05 -5.23 22.76
N ILE A 337 9.20 -5.34 21.44
CA ILE A 337 10.23 -4.64 20.68
C ILE A 337 9.97 -3.13 20.68
N ASN A 338 8.75 -2.70 20.36
CA ASN A 338 8.42 -1.27 20.29
C ASN A 338 8.62 -0.54 21.62
N TYR A 339 8.34 -1.20 22.73
CA TYR A 339 8.53 -0.60 24.06
C TYR A 339 10.01 -0.46 24.43
N LEU A 340 10.83 -1.45 24.10
CA LEU A 340 12.26 -1.34 24.26
C LEU A 340 12.86 -0.26 23.34
N ILE A 341 12.41 -0.16 22.07
CA ILE A 341 12.79 0.95 21.19
C ILE A 341 12.50 2.29 21.88
N GLY A 342 11.30 2.45 22.40
CA GLY A 342 10.93 3.68 23.12
C GLY A 342 11.81 3.96 24.32
N PHE A 343 12.16 2.94 25.10
CA PHE A 343 13.09 3.08 26.22
C PHE A 343 14.46 3.57 25.77
N PHE A 344 15.05 2.95 24.73
CA PHE A 344 16.37 3.35 24.23
C PHE A 344 16.36 4.70 23.53
N VAL A 345 15.27 5.08 22.90
CA VAL A 345 15.10 6.43 22.34
C VAL A 345 15.21 7.50 23.43
N PHE A 346 14.58 7.29 24.59
CA PHE A 346 14.63 8.25 25.71
C PHE A 346 15.91 8.20 26.52
N ASN A 347 16.41 7.02 26.83
CA ASN A 347 17.54 6.83 27.74
C ASN A 347 18.91 6.71 27.05
N GLY A 348 18.92 6.63 25.70
CA GLY A 348 20.13 6.37 24.91
C GLY A 348 20.47 4.88 24.83
N LEU A 349 21.40 4.54 23.92
CA LEU A 349 21.76 3.15 23.60
C LEU A 349 22.77 2.54 24.59
N LYS A 350 23.41 3.36 25.42
CA LYS A 350 24.38 2.86 26.43
C LYS A 350 23.66 2.61 27.74
N VAL A 351 23.67 1.36 28.18
CA VAL A 351 23.09 0.94 29.47
C VAL A 351 24.18 0.30 30.34
N ASP A 352 24.15 0.63 31.61
CA ASP A 352 24.98 -0.05 32.63
C ASP A 352 24.38 -1.42 33.02
N ASN A 353 25.08 -2.17 33.80
CA ASN A 353 24.65 -3.52 34.23
C ASN A 353 23.32 -3.45 35.00
N MET A 354 23.08 -2.43 35.80
CA MET A 354 21.86 -2.28 36.59
C MET A 354 20.63 -2.05 35.68
N ILE A 355 20.77 -1.17 34.68
CA ILE A 355 19.72 -0.94 33.69
C ILE A 355 19.50 -2.20 32.82
N LYS A 356 20.57 -2.90 32.48
CA LYS A 356 20.50 -4.16 31.76
C LYS A 356 19.66 -5.20 32.52
N GLU A 357 19.94 -5.45 33.79
CA GLU A 357 19.17 -6.35 34.62
C GLU A 357 17.72 -5.92 34.78
N TYR A 358 17.48 -4.61 34.95
CA TYR A 358 16.12 -4.08 35.00
C TYR A 358 15.34 -4.40 33.72
N LEU A 359 15.93 -4.20 32.54
CA LEU A 359 15.26 -4.46 31.24
C LEU A 359 15.01 -5.95 31.05
N ILE A 360 15.94 -6.83 31.45
CA ILE A 360 15.77 -8.29 31.41
C ILE A 360 14.57 -8.69 32.28
N ASN A 361 14.53 -8.20 33.50
CA ASN A 361 13.45 -8.49 34.44
C ASN A 361 12.10 -7.97 33.94
N TRP A 362 12.07 -6.73 33.41
CA TRP A 362 10.89 -6.17 32.81
C TRP A 362 10.40 -7.02 31.63
N TYR A 363 11.28 -7.39 30.71
CA TYR A 363 10.95 -8.18 29.53
C TYR A 363 10.35 -9.55 29.90
N ASN A 364 10.90 -10.22 30.89
CA ASN A 364 10.44 -11.54 31.34
C ASN A 364 9.14 -11.48 32.15
N SER A 365 8.83 -10.34 32.78
CA SER A 365 7.65 -10.17 33.64
C SER A 365 6.46 -9.47 32.95
N VAL A 366 6.71 -8.69 31.90
CA VAL A 366 5.65 -7.95 31.22
C VAL A 366 4.72 -8.87 30.43
N ASP A 367 3.44 -8.56 30.46
CA ASP A 367 2.44 -9.21 29.62
C ASP A 367 1.60 -8.16 28.88
N PHE A 368 1.31 -8.40 27.61
CA PHE A 368 0.50 -7.54 26.73
C PHE A 368 -0.86 -8.15 26.37
N ILE A 369 -1.18 -9.36 26.87
CA ILE A 369 -2.42 -10.04 26.53
C ILE A 369 -3.60 -9.32 27.17
N ASN A 370 -4.64 -9.06 26.38
CA ASN A 370 -5.90 -8.44 26.82
C ASN A 370 -5.78 -7.11 27.59
N LYS A 371 -4.70 -6.35 27.39
CA LYS A 371 -4.54 -5.04 28.02
C LYS A 371 -5.23 -3.93 27.22
N SER A 372 -6.01 -3.12 27.90
CA SER A 372 -6.56 -1.86 27.31
C SER A 372 -5.42 -0.89 26.96
N ASN A 373 -5.69 0.04 26.05
CA ASN A 373 -4.70 1.07 25.68
C ASN A 373 -4.25 1.90 26.90
N SER A 374 -5.13 2.17 27.84
CA SER A 374 -4.78 2.87 29.09
C SER A 374 -3.75 2.09 29.90
N ARG A 375 -3.95 0.77 30.09
CA ARG A 375 -2.98 -0.10 30.77
C ARG A 375 -1.68 -0.20 30.01
N ARG A 376 -1.71 -0.27 28.69
CA ARG A 376 -0.52 -0.27 27.83
C ARG A 376 0.30 1.02 28.03
N ARG A 377 -0.33 2.19 28.08
CA ARG A 377 0.34 3.46 28.39
C ARG A 377 1.01 3.45 29.77
N THR A 378 0.32 2.89 30.77
CA THR A 378 0.89 2.74 32.12
C THR A 378 2.12 1.83 32.12
N VAL A 379 2.06 0.68 31.43
CA VAL A 379 3.23 -0.22 31.28
C VAL A 379 4.41 0.52 30.65
N PHE A 380 4.18 1.29 29.58
CA PHE A 380 5.23 2.06 28.94
C PHE A 380 5.81 3.15 29.85
N ARG A 381 4.94 3.88 30.55
CA ARG A 381 5.37 4.90 31.51
C ARG A 381 6.26 4.29 32.62
N ASN A 382 5.83 3.18 33.21
CA ASN A 382 6.59 2.50 34.25
C ASN A 382 7.97 2.04 33.73
N LEU A 383 8.03 1.54 32.49
CA LEU A 383 9.30 1.16 31.86
C LEU A 383 10.26 2.37 31.73
N ILE A 384 9.77 3.53 31.28
CA ILE A 384 10.58 4.71 31.12
C ILE A 384 11.02 5.31 32.47
N GLU A 385 10.12 5.32 33.44
CA GLU A 385 10.38 5.86 34.79
C GLU A 385 11.16 4.87 35.68
N LYS A 386 11.46 3.67 35.18
CA LYS A 386 12.17 2.60 35.92
C LYS A 386 11.48 2.24 37.25
N LYS A 387 10.15 2.13 37.23
CA LYS A 387 9.29 1.76 38.37
C LYS A 387 8.85 0.32 38.31
#